data_34bb53be5cdeefc051dd47044834b32a
#
_entry.id   34bb53be5cdeefc051dd47044834b32a
#
_cell.length_a   1.000
_cell.length_b   1.000
_cell.length_c   1.000
_cell.angle_alpha   90.00
_cell.angle_beta   90.00
_cell.angle_gamma   90.00
#
_symmetry.space_group_name_H-M   'P 1'
#
loop_
_entity.id
_entity.type
_entity.pdbx_description
1 polymer ?
#
loop_
_entity_poly.entity_id
_entity_poly.type
_entity_poly.pdbx_seq_one_letter_code
_entity_poly.pdbx_strand_id
1 'polypeptide(L)'
;VIDRRAGLPHWSPLLFGVVVLAGVGVTAASVLTSVPVAPGVPAPPGSVRFALPALRLAVDACSVASVGLGVLPLLLRGLRPNRTRPVLVRAHKLGLGLGAVWALAALLLLWAQAAELAPSGFGLGTAELARYAAEVGAGRALLVAGACALATAVLHAASLRPHARPPEELPVLVALLGQLPLALTGHSAAAANHELALLSMSVHVMAASAWVGGLGVLLFLVVPERSLLVTALPRFAAVGTVCLCAVAVSGVVNAVVQLTGRPEIGWAAALLSTGYGWVVLTKTAALGVLAGLGGWLRFRLMPAVLRHRAVPVTLWLGLELLVMGLAIGLAAALARASLS
;
A
#
# COMPACT_ATOMS: atom_id res chain seq x y z
N VAL A 1 29.86 -6.20 -27.77
CA VAL A 1 29.20 -4.94 -28.16
C VAL A 1 27.74 -5.12 -27.79
N ILE A 2 27.33 -4.64 -26.62
CA ILE A 2 25.93 -4.68 -26.18
C ILE A 2 25.32 -3.33 -26.55
N ASP A 3 24.38 -3.38 -27.45
CA ASP A 3 23.63 -2.21 -27.93
C ASP A 3 22.84 -1.59 -26.75
N ARG A 4 23.36 -0.46 -26.23
CA ARG A 4 22.70 0.37 -25.22
C ARG A 4 21.70 1.32 -25.90
N ARG A 5 20.73 0.81 -26.61
CA ARG A 5 19.55 1.63 -26.91
C ARG A 5 18.63 1.61 -25.72
N ALA A 6 18.59 2.74 -25.03
CA ALA A 6 17.65 3.02 -23.94
C ALA A 6 16.22 3.09 -24.49
N GLY A 7 15.64 1.94 -24.82
CA GLY A 7 14.19 1.79 -24.91
C GLY A 7 13.62 1.90 -23.51
N LEU A 8 12.48 2.58 -23.35
CA LEU A 8 11.69 2.56 -22.13
C LEU A 8 11.56 1.10 -21.67
N PRO A 9 11.82 0.79 -20.42
CA PRO A 9 11.83 -0.59 -19.95
C PRO A 9 10.47 -1.23 -20.23
N HIS A 10 10.46 -2.51 -20.64
CA HIS A 10 9.29 -3.36 -20.91
C HIS A 10 8.32 -3.54 -19.72
N TRP A 11 8.46 -2.72 -18.69
CA TRP A 11 7.68 -2.71 -17.45
C TRP A 11 6.45 -1.79 -17.51
N SER A 12 6.35 -0.90 -18.51
CA SER A 12 5.21 0.01 -18.64
C SER A 12 3.85 -0.72 -18.69
N PRO A 13 3.68 -1.85 -19.42
CA PRO A 13 2.41 -2.57 -19.43
C PRO A 13 2.08 -3.22 -18.08
N LEU A 14 3.08 -3.64 -17.33
CA LEU A 14 2.86 -4.26 -16.02
C LEU A 14 2.48 -3.22 -14.95
N LEU A 15 3.15 -2.07 -14.92
CA LEU A 15 2.76 -0.94 -14.06
C LEU A 15 1.35 -0.47 -14.41
N PHE A 16 1.05 -0.33 -15.70
CA PHE A 16 -0.29 0.00 -16.16
C PHE A 16 -1.32 -1.03 -15.69
N GLY A 17 -1.02 -2.33 -15.84
CA GLY A 17 -1.89 -3.42 -15.35
C GLY A 17 -2.16 -3.35 -13.85
N VAL A 18 -1.14 -3.06 -13.02
CA VAL A 18 -1.30 -2.90 -11.56
C VAL A 18 -2.23 -1.73 -11.24
N VAL A 19 -2.03 -0.58 -11.88
CA VAL A 19 -2.86 0.62 -11.68
C VAL A 19 -4.29 0.36 -12.13
N VAL A 20 -4.50 -0.29 -13.28
CA VAL A 20 -5.82 -0.65 -13.79
C VAL A 20 -6.53 -1.61 -12.83
N LEU A 21 -5.87 -2.67 -12.36
CA LEU A 21 -6.47 -3.62 -11.43
C LEU A 21 -6.75 -2.99 -10.06
N ALA A 22 -5.90 -2.10 -9.57
CA ALA A 22 -6.20 -1.32 -8.38
C ALA A 22 -7.43 -0.42 -8.58
N GLY A 23 -7.53 0.25 -9.74
CA GLY A 23 -8.70 1.04 -10.11
C GLY A 23 -9.98 0.21 -10.23
N VAL A 24 -9.91 -0.96 -10.86
CA VAL A 24 -11.03 -1.93 -10.93
C VAL A 24 -11.44 -2.37 -9.52
N GLY A 25 -10.47 -2.67 -8.63
CA GLY A 25 -10.75 -3.01 -7.24
C GLY A 25 -11.49 -1.90 -6.49
N VAL A 26 -11.06 -0.64 -6.66
CA VAL A 26 -11.73 0.53 -6.05
C VAL A 26 -13.15 0.67 -6.57
N THR A 27 -13.36 0.60 -7.88
CA THR A 27 -14.69 0.78 -8.49
C THR A 27 -15.63 -0.35 -8.11
N ALA A 28 -15.18 -1.61 -8.19
CA ALA A 28 -15.97 -2.78 -7.82
C ALA A 28 -16.40 -2.73 -6.35
N ALA A 29 -15.48 -2.44 -5.44
CA ALA A 29 -15.82 -2.36 -4.03
C ALA A 29 -16.70 -1.13 -3.72
N SER A 30 -16.52 0.02 -4.40
CA SER A 30 -17.37 1.18 -4.24
C SER A 30 -18.83 0.92 -4.68
N VAL A 31 -19.01 0.11 -5.72
CA VAL A 31 -20.35 -0.32 -6.19
C VAL A 31 -20.99 -1.28 -5.18
N LEU A 32 -20.20 -2.28 -4.70
CA LEU A 32 -20.71 -3.29 -3.76
C LEU A 32 -21.05 -2.73 -2.37
N THR A 33 -20.42 -1.61 -1.99
CA THR A 33 -20.60 -0.98 -0.67
C THR A 33 -21.30 0.37 -0.73
N SER A 34 -21.90 0.75 -1.88
CA SER A 34 -22.65 1.99 -2.01
C SER A 34 -23.94 1.93 -1.21
N VAL A 35 -24.08 2.84 -0.24
CA VAL A 35 -25.34 3.06 0.50
C VAL A 35 -26.04 4.26 -0.10
N PRO A 36 -27.39 4.22 -0.26
CA PRO A 36 -28.17 5.39 -0.64
C PRO A 36 -27.92 6.54 0.36
N VAL A 37 -27.75 7.75 -0.17
CA VAL A 37 -27.60 8.94 0.68
C VAL A 37 -28.86 9.08 1.53
N ALA A 38 -28.72 9.27 2.84
CA ALA A 38 -29.84 9.43 3.74
C ALA A 38 -30.71 10.60 3.28
N PRO A 39 -32.07 10.47 3.31
CA PRO A 39 -32.96 11.55 2.93
C PRO A 39 -32.67 12.82 3.73
N GLY A 40 -32.50 13.95 3.05
CA GLY A 40 -32.22 15.24 3.68
C GLY A 40 -30.75 15.63 3.84
N VAL A 41 -29.83 14.75 3.51
CA VAL A 41 -28.40 15.09 3.49
C VAL A 41 -27.99 15.47 2.07
N PRO A 42 -27.47 16.70 1.82
CA PRO A 42 -26.98 17.08 0.50
C PRO A 42 -25.87 16.14 0.04
N ALA A 43 -25.99 15.57 -1.15
CA ALA A 43 -24.92 14.78 -1.73
C ALA A 43 -23.71 15.69 -2.03
N PRO A 44 -22.46 15.27 -1.71
CA PRO A 44 -21.28 16.05 -2.05
C PRO A 44 -21.17 16.22 -3.58
N PRO A 45 -20.60 17.36 -4.06
CA PRO A 45 -20.40 17.61 -5.48
C PRO A 45 -19.71 16.42 -6.18
N GLY A 46 -20.12 16.09 -7.41
CA GLY A 46 -19.60 14.95 -8.15
C GLY A 46 -18.07 14.95 -8.26
N SER A 47 -17.45 16.12 -8.41
CA SER A 47 -15.99 16.29 -8.45
C SER A 47 -15.31 15.79 -7.17
N VAL A 48 -15.85 16.11 -6.00
CA VAL A 48 -15.34 15.65 -4.70
C VAL A 48 -15.50 14.13 -4.57
N ARG A 49 -16.65 13.60 -4.96
CA ARG A 49 -16.98 12.17 -4.88
C ARG A 49 -15.98 11.31 -5.69
N PHE A 50 -15.54 11.78 -6.86
CA PHE A 50 -14.55 11.07 -7.67
C PHE A 50 -13.10 11.31 -7.22
N ALA A 51 -12.77 12.51 -6.75
CA ALA A 51 -11.43 12.86 -6.30
C ALA A 51 -10.98 12.04 -5.06
N LEU A 52 -11.87 11.81 -4.11
CA LEU A 52 -11.55 11.16 -2.85
C LEU A 52 -10.97 9.75 -2.98
N PRO A 53 -11.61 8.79 -3.69
CA PRO A 53 -11.03 7.45 -3.85
C PRO A 53 -9.73 7.47 -4.68
N ALA A 54 -9.62 8.35 -5.67
CA ALA A 54 -8.41 8.49 -6.48
C ALA A 54 -7.23 9.01 -5.65
N LEU A 55 -7.44 10.06 -4.86
CA LEU A 55 -6.41 10.62 -3.97
C LEU A 55 -6.05 9.64 -2.84
N ARG A 56 -7.01 8.90 -2.31
CA ARG A 56 -6.73 7.85 -1.33
C ARG A 56 -5.85 6.76 -1.93
N LEU A 57 -6.18 6.28 -3.12
CA LEU A 57 -5.35 5.30 -3.83
C LEU A 57 -3.93 5.84 -4.09
N ALA A 58 -3.80 7.12 -4.46
CA ALA A 58 -2.49 7.74 -4.67
C ALA A 58 -1.66 7.78 -3.38
N VAL A 59 -2.26 8.16 -2.23
CA VAL A 59 -1.60 8.13 -0.92
C VAL A 59 -1.15 6.71 -0.57
N ASP A 60 -2.03 5.72 -0.70
CA ASP A 60 -1.75 4.33 -0.36
C ASP A 60 -0.66 3.75 -1.29
N ALA A 61 -0.72 3.99 -2.61
CA ALA A 61 0.27 3.50 -3.56
C ALA A 61 1.66 4.12 -3.34
N CYS A 62 1.73 5.45 -3.13
CA CYS A 62 3.00 6.13 -2.88
C CYS A 62 3.63 5.70 -1.54
N SER A 63 2.82 5.51 -0.50
CA SER A 63 3.31 5.05 0.81
C SER A 63 3.85 3.62 0.72
N VAL A 64 3.14 2.69 0.07
CA VAL A 64 3.58 1.32 -0.17
C VAL A 64 4.88 1.27 -0.96
N ALA A 65 4.98 2.06 -2.04
CA ALA A 65 6.20 2.14 -2.85
C ALA A 65 7.37 2.71 -2.04
N SER A 66 7.13 3.73 -1.20
CA SER A 66 8.14 4.32 -0.32
C SER A 66 8.66 3.31 0.72
N VAL A 67 7.78 2.49 1.30
CA VAL A 67 8.18 1.37 2.18
C VAL A 67 9.07 0.38 1.42
N GLY A 68 8.69 -0.01 0.21
CA GLY A 68 9.49 -0.93 -0.63
C GLY A 68 10.89 -0.38 -0.91
N LEU A 69 11.00 0.90 -1.26
CA LEU A 69 12.30 1.55 -1.50
C LEU A 69 13.16 1.61 -0.23
N GLY A 70 12.54 1.77 0.94
CA GLY A 70 13.22 1.70 2.23
C GLY A 70 13.65 0.28 2.63
N VAL A 71 12.94 -0.77 2.18
CA VAL A 71 13.31 -2.18 2.41
C VAL A 71 14.51 -2.61 1.55
N LEU A 72 14.72 -2.02 0.38
CA LEU A 72 15.75 -2.44 -0.57
C LEU A 72 17.18 -2.43 0.01
N PRO A 73 17.67 -1.40 0.71
CA PRO A 73 19.00 -1.41 1.31
C PRO A 73 19.19 -2.60 2.25
N LEU A 74 18.16 -2.96 3.02
CA LEU A 74 18.19 -4.09 3.96
C LEU A 74 18.31 -5.43 3.23
N LEU A 75 17.63 -5.60 2.08
CA LEU A 75 17.74 -6.79 1.24
C LEU A 75 19.13 -6.93 0.61
N LEU A 76 19.82 -5.82 0.33
CA LEU A 76 21.12 -5.79 -0.32
C LEU A 76 22.29 -5.67 0.67
N ARG A 77 22.00 -5.62 1.98
CA ARG A 77 23.03 -5.47 3.05
C ARG A 77 24.12 -6.56 2.95
N GLY A 78 25.37 -6.16 3.13
CA GLY A 78 26.53 -7.06 3.09
C GLY A 78 26.99 -7.47 1.69
N LEU A 79 26.34 -6.99 0.62
CA LEU A 79 26.82 -7.15 -0.75
C LEU A 79 27.88 -6.10 -1.10
N ARG A 80 28.74 -6.42 -2.10
CA ARG A 80 29.82 -5.53 -2.55
C ARG A 80 29.26 -4.16 -3.00
N PRO A 81 29.75 -3.03 -2.45
CA PRO A 81 29.24 -1.69 -2.75
C PRO A 81 29.24 -1.35 -4.24
N ASN A 82 30.24 -1.78 -4.99
CA ASN A 82 30.34 -1.53 -6.43
C ASN A 82 29.16 -2.11 -7.24
N ARG A 83 28.50 -3.18 -6.75
CA ARG A 83 27.37 -3.82 -7.40
C ARG A 83 26.03 -3.22 -6.93
N THR A 84 25.93 -2.83 -5.66
CA THR A 84 24.68 -2.33 -5.07
C THR A 84 24.47 -0.85 -5.30
N ARG A 85 25.56 -0.04 -5.35
CA ARG A 85 25.51 1.42 -5.47
C ARG A 85 24.64 1.93 -6.63
N PRO A 86 24.72 1.42 -7.88
CA PRO A 86 23.87 1.93 -8.96
C PRO A 86 22.38 1.73 -8.70
N VAL A 87 22.00 0.59 -8.12
CA VAL A 87 20.59 0.27 -7.78
C VAL A 87 20.12 1.12 -6.61
N LEU A 88 20.93 1.26 -5.56
CA LEU A 88 20.59 2.07 -4.39
C LEU A 88 20.46 3.56 -4.75
N VAL A 89 21.34 4.10 -5.62
CA VAL A 89 21.20 5.49 -6.08
C VAL A 89 19.89 5.69 -6.85
N ARG A 90 19.50 4.75 -7.72
CA ARG A 90 18.20 4.81 -8.40
C ARG A 90 17.05 4.76 -7.39
N ALA A 91 17.11 3.84 -6.41
CA ALA A 91 16.11 3.72 -5.37
C ALA A 91 15.96 5.01 -4.55
N HIS A 92 17.07 5.63 -4.13
CA HIS A 92 17.02 6.89 -3.37
C HIS A 92 16.47 8.05 -4.21
N LYS A 93 16.81 8.15 -5.50
CA LYS A 93 16.21 9.16 -6.40
C LYS A 93 14.70 8.95 -6.56
N LEU A 94 14.25 7.71 -6.73
CA LEU A 94 12.83 7.39 -6.77
C LEU A 94 12.15 7.67 -5.44
N GLY A 95 12.77 7.33 -4.32
CA GLY A 95 12.24 7.57 -2.98
C GLY A 95 12.08 9.05 -2.65
N LEU A 96 13.02 9.90 -3.08
CA LEU A 96 12.87 11.33 -2.99
C LEU A 96 11.63 11.83 -3.75
N GLY A 97 11.45 11.42 -5.01
CA GLY A 97 10.30 11.81 -5.83
C GLY A 97 8.98 11.27 -5.28
N LEU A 98 8.93 9.98 -4.93
CA LEU A 98 7.73 9.34 -4.39
C LEU A 98 7.32 9.91 -3.03
N GLY A 99 8.27 10.22 -2.14
CA GLY A 99 7.98 10.86 -0.87
C GLY A 99 7.36 12.25 -1.06
N ALA A 100 7.86 13.03 -2.04
CA ALA A 100 7.28 14.32 -2.38
C ALA A 100 5.85 14.19 -2.97
N VAL A 101 5.64 13.24 -3.87
CA VAL A 101 4.31 12.94 -4.44
C VAL A 101 3.35 12.45 -3.36
N TRP A 102 3.81 11.61 -2.43
CA TRP A 102 3.00 11.16 -1.29
C TRP A 102 2.57 12.30 -0.40
N ALA A 103 3.49 13.22 -0.05
CA ALA A 103 3.17 14.39 0.74
C ALA A 103 2.13 15.29 0.04
N LEU A 104 2.30 15.54 -1.25
CA LEU A 104 1.34 16.27 -2.06
C LEU A 104 -0.03 15.58 -2.10
N ALA A 105 -0.06 14.27 -2.34
CA ALA A 105 -1.30 13.48 -2.37
C ALA A 105 -2.01 13.51 -1.01
N ALA A 106 -1.28 13.46 0.12
CA ALA A 106 -1.84 13.59 1.46
C ALA A 106 -2.49 14.96 1.70
N LEU A 107 -1.85 16.05 1.25
CA LEU A 107 -2.42 17.40 1.33
C LEU A 107 -3.66 17.58 0.43
N LEU A 108 -3.61 17.04 -0.78
CA LEU A 108 -4.77 17.07 -1.68
C LEU A 108 -5.93 16.24 -1.13
N LEU A 109 -5.65 15.08 -0.52
CA LEU A 109 -6.67 14.25 0.13
C LEU A 109 -7.27 14.96 1.34
N LEU A 110 -6.45 15.66 2.14
CA LEU A 110 -6.91 16.48 3.25
C LEU A 110 -7.88 17.57 2.75
N TRP A 111 -7.52 18.27 1.68
CA TRP A 111 -8.37 19.28 1.07
C TRP A 111 -9.68 18.68 0.54
N ALA A 112 -9.62 17.54 -0.15
CA ALA A 112 -10.80 16.87 -0.68
C ALA A 112 -11.73 16.35 0.43
N GLN A 113 -11.20 15.86 1.56
CA GLN A 113 -11.99 15.43 2.72
C GLN A 113 -12.64 16.64 3.43
N ALA A 114 -11.95 17.77 3.55
CA ALA A 114 -12.54 19.00 4.06
C ALA A 114 -13.66 19.51 3.13
N ALA A 115 -13.44 19.44 1.81
CA ALA A 115 -14.43 19.84 0.79
C ALA A 115 -15.67 18.93 0.80
N GLU A 116 -15.57 17.67 1.21
CA GLU A 116 -16.71 16.76 1.37
C GLU A 116 -17.70 17.23 2.43
N LEU A 117 -17.19 17.87 3.49
CA LEU A 117 -17.98 18.38 4.61
C LEU A 117 -18.42 19.84 4.43
N ALA A 118 -17.81 20.57 3.50
CA ALA A 118 -18.11 21.97 3.25
C ALA A 118 -19.26 22.13 2.23
N PRO A 119 -20.27 22.97 2.47
CA PRO A 119 -21.34 23.26 1.51
C PRO A 119 -20.80 23.81 0.18
N SER A 120 -19.68 24.54 0.21
CA SER A 120 -18.99 25.11 -0.96
C SER A 120 -18.13 24.09 -1.73
N GLY A 121 -18.00 22.85 -1.25
CA GLY A 121 -17.13 21.84 -1.86
C GLY A 121 -15.67 22.31 -1.91
N PHE A 122 -15.02 22.19 -3.08
CA PHE A 122 -13.63 22.65 -3.27
C PHE A 122 -13.43 24.18 -3.15
N GLY A 123 -14.51 24.97 -3.07
CA GLY A 123 -14.47 26.41 -2.81
C GLY A 123 -14.34 26.78 -1.33
N LEU A 124 -14.06 25.80 -0.43
CA LEU A 124 -13.89 26.07 1.01
C LEU A 124 -12.75 27.05 1.29
N GLY A 125 -12.94 27.89 2.31
CA GLY A 125 -11.95 28.88 2.73
C GLY A 125 -10.79 28.26 3.51
N THR A 126 -9.66 29.01 3.61
CA THR A 126 -8.47 28.57 4.34
C THR A 126 -8.74 28.32 5.83
N ALA A 127 -9.66 29.08 6.45
CA ALA A 127 -10.05 28.89 7.84
C ALA A 127 -10.81 27.56 8.06
N GLU A 128 -11.66 27.16 7.13
CA GLU A 128 -12.39 25.87 7.17
C GLU A 128 -11.42 24.70 7.00
N LEU A 129 -10.47 24.83 6.06
CA LEU A 129 -9.42 23.82 5.85
C LEU A 129 -8.54 23.68 7.10
N ALA A 130 -8.10 24.80 7.70
CA ALA A 130 -7.30 24.79 8.92
C ALA A 130 -8.05 24.16 10.09
N ARG A 131 -9.33 24.44 10.25
CA ARG A 131 -10.19 23.84 11.27
C ARG A 131 -10.33 22.33 11.07
N TYR A 132 -10.60 21.88 9.84
CA TYR A 132 -10.64 20.44 9.52
C TYR A 132 -9.32 19.76 9.87
N ALA A 133 -8.20 20.36 9.49
CA ALA A 133 -6.87 19.83 9.75
C ALA A 133 -6.53 19.73 11.25
N ALA A 134 -7.01 20.68 12.07
CA ALA A 134 -6.72 20.75 13.49
C ALA A 134 -7.70 19.94 14.36
N GLU A 135 -8.99 19.96 14.04
CA GLU A 135 -10.05 19.42 14.90
C GLU A 135 -10.49 18.02 14.51
N VAL A 136 -10.42 17.66 13.22
CA VAL A 136 -10.86 16.34 12.74
C VAL A 136 -9.71 15.33 12.79
N GLY A 137 -9.96 14.16 13.40
CA GLY A 137 -8.96 13.11 13.53
C GLY A 137 -8.33 12.68 12.19
N ALA A 138 -9.14 12.57 11.12
CA ALA A 138 -8.65 12.25 9.77
C ALA A 138 -7.76 13.36 9.19
N GLY A 139 -8.06 14.64 9.46
CA GLY A 139 -7.23 15.77 9.08
C GLY A 139 -5.85 15.72 9.73
N ARG A 140 -5.80 15.53 11.05
CA ARG A 140 -4.54 15.35 11.80
C ARG A 140 -3.74 14.15 11.31
N ALA A 141 -4.40 13.03 11.03
CA ALA A 141 -3.78 11.84 10.48
C ALA A 141 -3.08 12.09 9.13
N LEU A 142 -3.72 12.85 8.23
CA LEU A 142 -3.16 13.22 6.94
C LEU A 142 -1.97 14.19 7.07
N LEU A 143 -2.01 15.12 8.02
CA LEU A 143 -0.87 15.99 8.31
C LEU A 143 0.34 15.17 8.79
N VAL A 144 0.14 14.22 9.70
CA VAL A 144 1.23 13.34 10.18
C VAL A 144 1.75 12.46 9.05
N ALA A 145 0.87 11.88 8.23
CA ALA A 145 1.26 11.09 7.06
C ALA A 145 2.08 11.93 6.06
N GLY A 146 1.66 13.17 5.79
CA GLY A 146 2.39 14.11 4.94
C GLY A 146 3.76 14.49 5.50
N ALA A 147 3.86 14.72 6.81
CA ALA A 147 5.13 14.98 7.48
C ALA A 147 6.09 13.79 7.40
N CYS A 148 5.60 12.57 7.62
CA CYS A 148 6.38 11.34 7.44
C CYS A 148 6.81 11.14 5.97
N ALA A 149 5.96 11.48 5.01
CA ALA A 149 6.28 11.42 3.58
C ALA A 149 7.43 12.37 3.23
N LEU A 150 7.38 13.63 3.72
CA LEU A 150 8.47 14.58 3.55
C LEU A 150 9.75 14.13 4.25
N ALA A 151 9.65 13.62 5.48
CA ALA A 151 10.81 13.08 6.20
C ALA A 151 11.44 11.89 5.43
N THR A 152 10.63 11.01 4.85
CA THR A 152 11.11 9.92 3.99
C THR A 152 11.82 10.46 2.75
N ALA A 153 11.29 11.49 2.09
CA ALA A 153 11.94 12.14 0.96
C ALA A 153 13.30 12.76 1.36
N VAL A 154 13.35 13.45 2.49
CA VAL A 154 14.59 14.06 3.03
C VAL A 154 15.63 12.99 3.37
N LEU A 155 15.22 11.87 3.97
CA LEU A 155 16.12 10.74 4.28
C LEU A 155 16.71 10.13 3.01
N HIS A 156 15.89 9.95 1.95
CA HIS A 156 16.40 9.50 0.67
C HIS A 156 17.34 10.52 0.01
N ALA A 157 17.06 11.81 0.10
CA ALA A 157 17.97 12.87 -0.36
C ALA A 157 19.30 12.87 0.40
N ALA A 158 19.25 12.70 1.72
CA ALA A 158 20.45 12.60 2.56
C ALA A 158 21.29 11.36 2.21
N SER A 159 20.65 10.23 1.90
CA SER A 159 21.33 9.00 1.49
C SER A 159 22.11 9.12 0.17
N LEU A 160 21.78 10.12 -0.66
CA LEU A 160 22.53 10.44 -1.88
C LEU A 160 23.82 11.22 -1.61
N ARG A 161 23.97 11.82 -0.41
CA ARG A 161 25.14 12.63 -0.03
C ARG A 161 26.24 11.73 0.55
N PRO A 162 27.53 11.94 0.17
CA PRO A 162 28.63 11.05 0.61
C PRO A 162 28.85 11.05 2.13
N HIS A 163 28.66 12.21 2.79
CA HIS A 163 29.07 12.47 4.18
C HIS A 163 27.91 12.56 5.18
N ALA A 164 26.67 12.39 4.74
CA ALA A 164 25.47 12.56 5.60
C ALA A 164 24.47 11.41 5.41
N ARG A 165 24.97 10.17 5.40
CA ARG A 165 24.11 9.00 5.21
C ARG A 165 23.40 8.64 6.51
N PRO A 166 22.06 8.69 6.53
CA PRO A 166 21.30 8.17 7.67
C PRO A 166 21.43 6.64 7.76
N PRO A 167 21.11 6.05 8.93
CA PRO A 167 20.94 4.59 9.05
C PRO A 167 19.98 4.06 7.99
N GLU A 168 20.32 2.89 7.41
CA GLU A 168 19.57 2.29 6.29
C GLU A 168 18.12 1.95 6.66
N GLU A 169 17.84 1.77 7.94
CA GLU A 169 16.53 1.43 8.48
C GLU A 169 15.58 2.65 8.57
N LEU A 170 16.12 3.87 8.70
CA LEU A 170 15.30 5.05 8.94
C LEU A 170 14.25 5.32 7.84
N PRO A 171 14.56 5.25 6.53
CA PRO A 171 13.56 5.50 5.51
C PRO A 171 12.37 4.54 5.59
N VAL A 172 12.59 3.25 5.84
CA VAL A 172 11.50 2.28 5.95
C VAL A 172 10.70 2.47 7.23
N LEU A 173 11.34 2.77 8.36
CA LEU A 173 10.66 3.01 9.63
C LEU A 173 9.75 4.24 9.55
N VAL A 174 10.25 5.35 9.00
CA VAL A 174 9.46 6.57 8.85
C VAL A 174 8.31 6.37 7.86
N ALA A 175 8.54 5.63 6.75
CA ALA A 175 7.49 5.32 5.80
C ALA A 175 6.39 4.44 6.41
N LEU A 176 6.74 3.44 7.23
CA LEU A 176 5.78 2.60 7.96
C LEU A 176 5.00 3.42 9.00
N LEU A 177 5.69 4.29 9.77
CA LEU A 177 5.04 5.17 10.75
C LEU A 177 4.03 6.11 10.09
N GLY A 178 4.33 6.61 8.89
CA GLY A 178 3.43 7.49 8.14
C GLY A 178 2.12 6.84 7.68
N GLN A 179 2.01 5.52 7.70
CA GLN A 179 0.77 4.81 7.37
C GLN A 179 -0.16 4.60 8.57
N LEU A 180 0.40 4.58 9.80
CA LEU A 180 -0.37 4.29 11.01
C LEU A 180 -1.52 5.27 11.25
N PRO A 181 -1.36 6.61 11.14
CA PRO A 181 -2.44 7.54 11.43
C PRO A 181 -3.69 7.30 10.57
N LEU A 182 -3.51 6.92 9.31
CA LEU A 182 -4.62 6.63 8.40
C LEU A 182 -5.33 5.31 8.71
N ALA A 183 -4.60 4.31 9.22
CA ALA A 183 -5.16 3.06 9.70
C ALA A 183 -5.98 3.27 10.98
N LEU A 184 -5.52 4.17 11.87
CA LEU A 184 -6.13 4.47 13.16
C LEU A 184 -7.41 5.31 13.05
N THR A 185 -7.62 6.05 11.96
CA THR A 185 -8.81 6.91 11.75
C THR A 185 -9.92 6.26 10.94
N GLY A 186 -9.75 5.00 10.51
CA GLY A 186 -10.75 4.23 9.77
C GLY A 186 -11.86 3.62 10.64
N HIS A 187 -12.66 2.73 10.04
CA HIS A 187 -13.81 2.07 10.70
C HIS A 187 -13.44 1.22 11.93
N SER A 188 -12.17 0.79 12.05
CA SER A 188 -11.66 0.09 13.23
C SER A 188 -11.76 0.91 14.52
N ALA A 189 -11.87 2.24 14.41
CA ALA A 189 -12.02 3.14 15.53
C ALA A 189 -13.39 3.04 16.25
N ALA A 190 -14.41 2.46 15.61
CA ALA A 190 -15.76 2.33 16.15
C ALA A 190 -16.09 0.91 16.69
N ALA A 191 -15.12 -0.03 16.67
CA ALA A 191 -15.35 -1.40 17.08
C ALA A 191 -15.39 -1.56 18.62
N ALA A 192 -16.21 -2.51 19.11
CA ALA A 192 -16.34 -2.80 20.55
C ALA A 192 -15.00 -3.17 21.23
N ASN A 193 -14.05 -3.79 20.47
CA ASN A 193 -12.68 -4.10 20.90
C ASN A 193 -11.69 -3.18 20.16
N HIS A 194 -11.84 -1.87 20.37
CA HIS A 194 -11.12 -0.82 19.67
C HIS A 194 -9.59 -1.00 19.63
N GLU A 195 -8.97 -1.28 20.76
CA GLU A 195 -7.51 -1.44 20.84
C GLU A 195 -6.99 -2.62 20.01
N LEU A 196 -7.68 -3.77 20.09
CA LEU A 196 -7.32 -4.95 19.30
C LEU A 196 -7.51 -4.71 17.79
N ALA A 197 -8.60 -4.05 17.42
CA ALA A 197 -8.87 -3.69 16.02
C ALA A 197 -7.80 -2.74 15.46
N LEU A 198 -7.40 -1.72 16.24
CA LEU A 198 -6.36 -0.76 15.85
C LEU A 198 -4.99 -1.42 15.70
N LEU A 199 -4.59 -2.24 16.70
CA LEU A 199 -3.32 -2.96 16.64
C LEU A 199 -3.27 -3.91 15.46
N SER A 200 -4.32 -4.71 15.27
CA SER A 200 -4.44 -5.66 14.18
C SER A 200 -4.40 -4.97 12.82
N MET A 201 -5.12 -3.86 12.66
CA MET A 201 -5.13 -3.09 11.41
C MET A 201 -3.77 -2.46 11.12
N SER A 202 -3.08 -1.97 12.15
CA SER A 202 -1.73 -1.41 12.03
C SER A 202 -0.73 -2.47 11.54
N VAL A 203 -0.73 -3.65 12.16
CA VAL A 203 0.12 -4.78 11.73
C VAL A 203 -0.22 -5.20 10.30
N HIS A 204 -1.53 -5.27 9.96
CA HIS A 204 -2.01 -5.62 8.63
C HIS A 204 -1.45 -4.68 7.56
N VAL A 205 -1.61 -3.38 7.74
CA VAL A 205 -1.18 -2.36 6.77
C VAL A 205 0.33 -2.34 6.62
N MET A 206 1.08 -2.39 7.73
CA MET A 206 2.54 -2.40 7.69
C MET A 206 3.09 -3.65 6.99
N ALA A 207 2.56 -4.83 7.33
CA ALA A 207 3.00 -6.09 6.72
C ALA A 207 2.64 -6.15 5.22
N ALA A 208 1.42 -5.74 4.84
CA ALA A 208 1.00 -5.67 3.44
C ALA A 208 1.90 -4.72 2.65
N SER A 209 2.22 -3.54 3.20
CA SER A 209 3.06 -2.54 2.53
C SER A 209 4.50 -3.00 2.36
N ALA A 210 5.08 -3.65 3.37
CA ALA A 210 6.42 -4.22 3.26
C ALA A 210 6.48 -5.36 2.23
N TRP A 211 5.43 -6.17 2.14
CA TRP A 211 5.32 -7.26 1.17
C TRP A 211 5.15 -6.72 -0.25
N VAL A 212 4.12 -5.92 -0.50
CA VAL A 212 3.80 -5.38 -1.84
C VAL A 212 4.89 -4.44 -2.33
N GLY A 213 5.32 -3.48 -1.49
CA GLY A 213 6.38 -2.53 -1.83
C GLY A 213 7.72 -3.23 -2.06
N GLY A 214 8.07 -4.19 -1.20
CA GLY A 214 9.29 -4.98 -1.35
C GLY A 214 9.28 -5.84 -2.62
N LEU A 215 8.14 -6.45 -2.98
CA LEU A 215 7.96 -7.18 -4.24
C LEU A 215 8.12 -6.27 -5.45
N GLY A 216 7.50 -5.09 -5.42
CA GLY A 216 7.62 -4.09 -6.48
C GLY A 216 9.08 -3.67 -6.70
N VAL A 217 9.79 -3.34 -5.63
CA VAL A 217 11.21 -2.95 -5.72
C VAL A 217 12.10 -4.10 -6.20
N LEU A 218 11.85 -5.33 -5.73
CA LEU A 218 12.54 -6.52 -6.22
C LEU A 218 12.36 -6.68 -7.73
N LEU A 219 11.13 -6.58 -8.19
CA LEU A 219 10.78 -6.74 -9.61
C LEU A 219 11.39 -5.64 -10.48
N PHE A 220 11.23 -4.37 -10.11
CA PHE A 220 11.60 -3.24 -10.98
C PHE A 220 13.08 -2.86 -10.88
N LEU A 221 13.73 -3.03 -9.72
CA LEU A 221 15.10 -2.59 -9.51
C LEU A 221 16.12 -3.73 -9.39
N VAL A 222 15.72 -4.90 -8.89
CA VAL A 222 16.67 -6.00 -8.63
C VAL A 222 16.66 -7.06 -9.73
N VAL A 223 15.48 -7.42 -10.28
CA VAL A 223 15.37 -8.44 -11.35
C VAL A 223 16.25 -8.13 -12.57
N PRO A 224 16.39 -6.85 -13.02
CA PRO A 224 17.31 -6.52 -14.11
C PRO A 224 18.78 -6.83 -13.81
N GLU A 225 19.14 -6.87 -12.52
CA GLU A 225 20.50 -7.10 -12.02
C GLU A 225 20.64 -8.52 -11.47
N ARG A 226 20.74 -9.52 -12.35
CA ARG A 226 20.75 -10.95 -11.98
C ARG A 226 21.71 -11.30 -10.86
N SER A 227 22.85 -10.62 -10.77
CA SER A 227 23.84 -10.87 -9.71
C SER A 227 23.36 -10.50 -8.32
N LEU A 228 22.44 -9.52 -8.20
CA LEU A 228 21.81 -9.12 -6.95
C LEU A 228 20.60 -9.99 -6.62
N LEU A 229 19.87 -10.44 -7.65
CA LEU A 229 18.68 -11.25 -7.51
C LEU A 229 18.90 -12.54 -6.73
N VAL A 230 20.03 -13.22 -6.98
CA VAL A 230 20.40 -14.49 -6.31
C VAL A 230 20.46 -14.34 -4.79
N THR A 231 20.85 -13.16 -4.29
CA THR A 231 20.91 -12.91 -2.85
C THR A 231 19.63 -12.24 -2.32
N ALA A 232 19.07 -11.30 -3.08
CA ALA A 232 17.91 -10.54 -2.64
C ALA A 232 16.62 -11.37 -2.62
N LEU A 233 16.43 -12.28 -3.59
CA LEU A 233 15.23 -13.10 -3.71
C LEU A 233 14.98 -14.01 -2.49
N PRO A 234 15.98 -14.79 -1.99
CA PRO A 234 15.77 -15.61 -0.79
C PRO A 234 15.48 -14.77 0.46
N ARG A 235 16.16 -13.63 0.62
CA ARG A 235 15.92 -12.71 1.74
C ARG A 235 14.51 -12.14 1.70
N PHE A 236 14.09 -11.69 0.51
CA PHE A 236 12.73 -11.21 0.31
C PHE A 236 11.70 -12.33 0.54
N ALA A 237 11.94 -13.55 0.09
CA ALA A 237 11.03 -14.68 0.31
C ALA A 237 10.84 -14.97 1.81
N ALA A 238 11.87 -14.78 2.64
CA ALA A 238 11.72 -14.88 4.10
C ALA A 238 10.84 -13.76 4.67
N VAL A 239 11.11 -12.50 4.29
CA VAL A 239 10.30 -11.34 4.68
C VAL A 239 8.85 -11.52 4.20
N GLY A 240 8.64 -11.90 2.94
CA GLY A 240 7.31 -12.13 2.36
C GLY A 240 6.53 -13.21 3.09
N THR A 241 7.19 -14.28 3.56
CA THR A 241 6.52 -15.31 4.38
C THR A 241 6.04 -14.76 5.72
N VAL A 242 6.86 -13.97 6.41
CA VAL A 242 6.46 -13.31 7.67
C VAL A 242 5.31 -12.32 7.42
N CYS A 243 5.40 -11.53 6.36
CA CYS A 243 4.34 -10.59 5.99
C CYS A 243 3.02 -11.32 5.64
N LEU A 244 3.09 -12.42 4.89
CA LEU A 244 1.92 -13.24 4.55
C LEU A 244 1.22 -13.76 5.82
N CYS A 245 1.98 -14.32 6.76
CA CYS A 245 1.43 -14.78 8.04
C CYS A 245 0.82 -13.62 8.85
N ALA A 246 1.50 -12.47 8.92
CA ALA A 246 1.02 -11.30 9.63
C ALA A 246 -0.28 -10.75 9.01
N VAL A 247 -0.36 -10.67 7.68
CA VAL A 247 -1.56 -10.24 6.93
C VAL A 247 -2.70 -11.24 7.12
N ALA A 248 -2.43 -12.55 7.09
CA ALA A 248 -3.43 -13.58 7.30
C ALA A 248 -4.03 -13.50 8.72
N VAL A 249 -3.18 -13.50 9.74
CA VAL A 249 -3.62 -13.46 11.15
C VAL A 249 -4.38 -12.17 11.45
N SER A 250 -3.80 -11.02 11.10
CA SER A 250 -4.46 -9.72 11.31
C SER A 250 -5.74 -9.57 10.48
N GLY A 251 -5.79 -10.14 9.28
CA GLY A 251 -6.99 -10.17 8.45
C GLY A 251 -8.12 -10.97 9.09
N VAL A 252 -7.83 -12.13 9.68
CA VAL A 252 -8.80 -12.92 10.43
C VAL A 252 -9.29 -12.16 11.67
N VAL A 253 -8.38 -11.57 12.46
CA VAL A 253 -8.76 -10.76 13.63
C VAL A 253 -9.68 -9.62 13.24
N ASN A 254 -9.32 -8.85 12.19
CA ASN A 254 -10.15 -7.75 11.71
C ASN A 254 -11.52 -8.23 11.21
N ALA A 255 -11.59 -9.36 10.49
CA ALA A 255 -12.85 -9.92 10.03
C ALA A 255 -13.72 -10.37 11.21
N VAL A 256 -13.16 -11.07 12.20
CA VAL A 256 -13.89 -11.50 13.40
C VAL A 256 -14.44 -10.30 14.17
N VAL A 257 -13.60 -9.30 14.48
CA VAL A 257 -14.03 -8.10 15.21
C VAL A 257 -15.19 -7.40 14.50
N GLN A 258 -15.14 -7.29 13.18
CA GLN A 258 -16.19 -6.61 12.41
C GLN A 258 -17.48 -7.46 12.29
N LEU A 259 -17.37 -8.77 12.11
CA LEU A 259 -18.53 -9.66 11.97
C LEU A 259 -19.22 -9.91 13.31
N THR A 260 -18.49 -9.99 14.42
CA THR A 260 -19.05 -10.18 15.78
C THR A 260 -19.61 -8.90 16.37
N GLY A 261 -19.24 -7.73 15.85
CA GLY A 261 -19.81 -6.44 16.26
C GLY A 261 -21.30 -6.27 15.89
N ARG A 262 -21.92 -7.25 15.20
CA ARG A 262 -23.34 -7.26 14.79
C ARG A 262 -24.05 -8.48 15.36
N PRO A 263 -24.47 -8.45 16.63
CA PRO A 263 -25.11 -9.60 17.28
C PRO A 263 -26.48 -9.97 16.66
N GLU A 264 -27.11 -9.03 15.93
CA GLU A 264 -28.43 -9.20 15.32
C GLU A 264 -28.41 -10.14 14.08
N ILE A 265 -27.26 -10.27 13.41
CA ILE A 265 -27.10 -11.13 12.25
C ILE A 265 -26.00 -12.13 12.60
N GLY A 266 -26.31 -13.43 12.60
CA GLY A 266 -25.30 -14.45 12.87
C GLY A 266 -24.09 -14.30 11.94
N TRP A 267 -22.87 -14.53 12.43
CA TRP A 267 -21.61 -14.29 11.70
C TRP A 267 -21.55 -14.95 10.32
N ALA A 268 -22.15 -16.15 10.15
CA ALA A 268 -22.21 -16.84 8.87
C ALA A 268 -23.13 -16.12 7.86
N ALA A 269 -24.28 -15.63 8.33
CA ALA A 269 -25.18 -14.83 7.51
C ALA A 269 -24.54 -13.50 7.13
N ALA A 270 -23.89 -12.82 8.08
CA ALA A 270 -23.16 -11.58 7.80
C ALA A 270 -22.06 -11.77 6.74
N LEU A 271 -21.35 -12.91 6.75
CA LEU A 271 -20.33 -13.24 5.77
C LEU A 271 -20.89 -13.49 4.35
N LEU A 272 -22.07 -14.11 4.23
CA LEU A 272 -22.62 -14.53 2.94
C LEU A 272 -23.65 -13.55 2.36
N SER A 273 -24.31 -12.74 3.20
CA SER A 273 -25.40 -11.87 2.76
C SER A 273 -25.03 -10.38 2.69
N THR A 274 -23.88 -9.96 3.24
CA THR A 274 -23.46 -8.56 3.24
C THR A 274 -22.39 -8.27 2.19
N GLY A 275 -22.37 -7.03 1.66
CA GLY A 275 -21.30 -6.56 0.78
C GLY A 275 -19.93 -6.62 1.44
N TYR A 276 -19.86 -6.36 2.76
CA TYR A 276 -18.62 -6.52 3.54
C TYR A 276 -18.12 -7.98 3.55
N GLY A 277 -19.02 -8.94 3.78
CA GLY A 277 -18.70 -10.37 3.78
C GLY A 277 -18.13 -10.83 2.43
N TRP A 278 -18.72 -10.42 1.31
CA TRP A 278 -18.21 -10.72 -0.02
C TRP A 278 -16.81 -10.16 -0.27
N VAL A 279 -16.51 -8.96 0.24
CA VAL A 279 -15.15 -8.41 0.12
C VAL A 279 -14.15 -9.17 1.00
N VAL A 280 -14.55 -9.60 2.20
CA VAL A 280 -13.72 -10.48 3.05
C VAL A 280 -13.41 -11.79 2.33
N LEU A 281 -14.42 -12.44 1.73
CA LEU A 281 -14.24 -13.68 0.95
C LEU A 281 -13.30 -13.47 -0.25
N THR A 282 -13.48 -12.38 -1.01
CA THR A 282 -12.63 -12.07 -2.16
C THR A 282 -11.18 -11.83 -1.73
N LYS A 283 -10.95 -11.10 -0.63
CA LYS A 283 -9.60 -10.90 -0.07
C LYS A 283 -8.97 -12.20 0.43
N THR A 284 -9.75 -13.06 1.06
CA THR A 284 -9.27 -14.38 1.51
C THR A 284 -8.88 -15.26 0.33
N ALA A 285 -9.70 -15.27 -0.73
CA ALA A 285 -9.37 -15.97 -1.98
C ALA A 285 -8.10 -15.41 -2.63
N ALA A 286 -7.97 -14.07 -2.73
CA ALA A 286 -6.76 -13.43 -3.24
C ALA A 286 -5.52 -13.79 -2.42
N LEU A 287 -5.62 -13.83 -1.09
CA LEU A 287 -4.55 -14.25 -0.20
C LEU A 287 -4.15 -15.71 -0.44
N GLY A 288 -5.13 -16.60 -0.66
CA GLY A 288 -4.89 -18.02 -1.03
C GLY A 288 -4.12 -18.14 -2.35
N VAL A 289 -4.51 -17.36 -3.37
CA VAL A 289 -3.78 -17.30 -4.65
C VAL A 289 -2.35 -16.81 -4.45
N LEU A 290 -2.15 -15.73 -3.67
CA LEU A 290 -0.82 -15.20 -3.37
C LEU A 290 0.05 -16.19 -2.60
N ALA A 291 -0.53 -16.92 -1.63
CA ALA A 291 0.18 -17.98 -0.90
C ALA A 291 0.61 -19.12 -1.85
N GLY A 292 -0.25 -19.49 -2.80
CA GLY A 292 0.05 -20.48 -3.84
C GLY A 292 1.17 -20.02 -4.78
N LEU A 293 1.11 -18.77 -5.28
CA LEU A 293 2.13 -18.19 -6.15
C LEU A 293 3.49 -18.08 -5.42
N GLY A 294 3.48 -17.54 -4.20
CA GLY A 294 4.69 -17.41 -3.38
C GLY A 294 5.29 -18.78 -3.00
N GLY A 295 4.45 -19.76 -2.70
CA GLY A 295 4.87 -21.15 -2.49
C GLY A 295 5.51 -21.74 -3.74
N TRP A 296 4.88 -21.58 -4.91
CA TRP A 296 5.45 -22.04 -6.19
C TRP A 296 6.79 -21.36 -6.49
N LEU A 297 6.87 -20.03 -6.29
CA LEU A 297 8.11 -19.28 -6.44
C LEU A 297 9.22 -19.85 -5.53
N ARG A 298 8.90 -20.08 -4.26
CA ARG A 298 9.85 -20.56 -3.26
C ARG A 298 10.35 -21.97 -3.54
N PHE A 299 9.46 -22.91 -3.85
CA PHE A 299 9.80 -24.33 -3.94
C PHE A 299 10.23 -24.78 -5.34
N ARG A 300 9.77 -24.09 -6.39
CA ARG A 300 10.07 -24.49 -7.78
C ARG A 300 11.02 -23.53 -8.50
N LEU A 301 10.79 -22.23 -8.42
CA LEU A 301 11.55 -21.25 -9.21
C LEU A 301 12.83 -20.80 -8.51
N MET A 302 12.82 -20.59 -7.21
CA MET A 302 13.99 -20.13 -6.47
C MET A 302 15.19 -21.09 -6.57
N PRO A 303 15.05 -22.42 -6.47
CA PRO A 303 16.18 -23.34 -6.70
C PRO A 303 16.77 -23.24 -8.11
N ALA A 304 15.95 -22.96 -9.12
CA ALA A 304 16.41 -22.77 -10.49
C ALA A 304 17.16 -21.44 -10.67
N VAL A 305 16.69 -20.36 -10.02
CA VAL A 305 17.40 -19.05 -9.99
C VAL A 305 18.77 -19.20 -9.32
N LEU A 306 18.82 -19.89 -8.19
CA LEU A 306 20.08 -20.13 -7.46
C LEU A 306 21.09 -20.96 -8.28
N ARG A 307 20.61 -21.82 -9.18
CA ARG A 307 21.43 -22.59 -10.14
C ARG A 307 21.68 -21.83 -11.45
N HIS A 308 21.43 -20.51 -11.48
CA HIS A 308 21.59 -19.64 -12.66
C HIS A 308 20.83 -20.09 -13.92
N ARG A 309 19.76 -20.89 -13.78
CA ARG A 309 18.91 -21.28 -14.89
C ARG A 309 18.03 -20.11 -15.35
N ALA A 310 17.73 -20.05 -16.63
CA ALA A 310 16.77 -19.11 -17.18
C ALA A 310 15.36 -19.53 -16.77
N VAL A 311 14.71 -18.75 -15.91
CA VAL A 311 13.33 -18.96 -15.46
C VAL A 311 12.54 -17.66 -15.60
N PRO A 312 11.22 -17.72 -15.87
CA PRO A 312 10.38 -16.54 -16.04
C PRO A 312 9.99 -15.89 -14.71
N VAL A 313 11.02 -15.56 -13.87
CA VAL A 313 10.81 -14.92 -12.55
C VAL A 313 9.95 -13.66 -12.66
N THR A 314 10.19 -12.87 -13.70
CA THR A 314 9.46 -11.65 -14.01
C THR A 314 7.96 -11.86 -14.13
N LEU A 315 7.54 -12.93 -14.82
CA LEU A 315 6.12 -13.26 -15.01
C LEU A 315 5.46 -13.58 -13.67
N TRP A 316 6.12 -14.40 -12.83
CA TRP A 316 5.55 -14.81 -11.55
C TRP A 316 5.48 -13.68 -10.53
N LEU A 317 6.54 -12.90 -10.37
CA LEU A 317 6.52 -11.70 -9.53
C LEU A 317 5.51 -10.66 -10.04
N GLY A 318 5.37 -10.56 -11.37
CA GLY A 318 4.38 -9.71 -12.01
C GLY A 318 2.94 -10.14 -11.69
N LEU A 319 2.63 -11.44 -11.76
CA LEU A 319 1.32 -11.98 -11.40
C LEU A 319 1.00 -11.73 -9.92
N GLU A 320 1.95 -11.97 -9.01
CA GLU A 320 1.77 -11.62 -7.60
C GLU A 320 1.45 -10.14 -7.43
N LEU A 321 2.20 -9.25 -8.08
CA LEU A 321 1.99 -7.81 -7.98
C LEU A 321 0.62 -7.37 -8.54
N LEU A 322 0.12 -8.00 -9.60
CA LEU A 322 -1.20 -7.76 -10.16
C LEU A 322 -2.32 -8.14 -9.18
N VAL A 323 -2.22 -9.33 -8.56
CA VAL A 323 -3.19 -9.76 -7.53
C VAL A 323 -3.15 -8.85 -6.31
N MET A 324 -1.95 -8.42 -5.89
CA MET A 324 -1.79 -7.44 -4.81
C MET A 324 -2.38 -6.09 -5.15
N GLY A 325 -2.24 -5.61 -6.40
CA GLY A 325 -2.85 -4.37 -6.88
C GLY A 325 -4.37 -4.41 -6.74
N LEU A 326 -5.01 -5.50 -7.15
CA LEU A 326 -6.45 -5.72 -6.96
C LEU A 326 -6.83 -5.68 -5.47
N ALA A 327 -6.07 -6.36 -4.61
CA ALA A 327 -6.33 -6.40 -3.18
C ALA A 327 -6.22 -5.00 -2.51
N ILE A 328 -5.26 -4.18 -2.94
CA ILE A 328 -5.11 -2.78 -2.49
C ILE A 328 -6.31 -1.95 -2.93
N GLY A 329 -6.75 -2.08 -4.19
CA GLY A 329 -7.93 -1.39 -4.69
C GLY A 329 -9.19 -1.73 -3.90
N LEU A 330 -9.43 -3.01 -3.62
CA LEU A 330 -10.51 -3.47 -2.75
C LEU A 330 -10.40 -2.89 -1.33
N ALA A 331 -9.18 -2.77 -0.79
CA ALA A 331 -8.95 -2.20 0.54
C ALA A 331 -9.27 -0.71 0.61
N ALA A 332 -8.86 0.06 -0.40
CA ALA A 332 -9.10 1.50 -0.48
C ALA A 332 -10.59 1.85 -0.50
N ALA A 333 -11.40 1.04 -1.18
CA ALA A 333 -12.85 1.24 -1.22
C ALA A 333 -13.53 0.81 0.09
N LEU A 334 -13.09 -0.30 0.71
CA LEU A 334 -13.62 -0.74 2.01
C LEU A 334 -13.37 0.26 3.13
N ALA A 335 -12.27 1.00 3.07
CA ALA A 335 -11.99 2.04 4.06
C ALA A 335 -13.07 3.14 4.12
N ARG A 336 -13.97 3.19 3.14
CA ARG A 336 -15.10 4.15 3.06
C ARG A 336 -16.48 3.48 3.08
N ALA A 337 -16.53 2.15 3.02
CA ALA A 337 -17.79 1.43 3.03
C ALA A 337 -18.48 1.60 4.39
N SER A 338 -19.68 2.15 4.41
CA SER A 338 -20.53 2.08 5.59
C SER A 338 -20.94 0.62 5.80
N LEU A 339 -20.92 0.18 7.06
CA LEU A 339 -21.34 -1.17 7.46
C LEU A 339 -22.89 -1.28 7.50
N SER A 340 -23.56 -0.81 6.46
CA SER A 340 -25.03 -0.94 6.33
C SER A 340 -25.41 -2.30 5.76
#